data_6ef443bf73c9123053990cea55d2f4ed
#
_entry.id   6ef443bf73c9123053990cea55d2f4ed
#
_cell.length_a   1.000
_cell.length_b   1.000
_cell.length_c   1.000
_cell.angle_alpha   90.00
_cell.angle_beta   90.00
_cell.angle_gamma   90.00
#
_symmetry.space_group_name_H-M   'P 1'
#
loop_
_entity.id
_entity.type
_entity.pdbx_description
1 polymer ?
#
loop_
_entity_poly.entity_id
_entity_poly.type
_entity_poly.pdbx_seq_one_letter_code
_entity_poly.pdbx_strand_id
1 'polypeptide(L)'
;MWKTFVLMFVAMSMIPAGDTAGKLMPQGFGPSPLFVAWSRFVLGSLLALPLLRPDTLRLLTNWRIWLRAALLTGGITCIQTALQTAPLADVFAAFFIGPLFSYLLSVLLLGETVTRARSALMGLGFLGVMLVVRPSFDMSAGLLWALGAGLFYGAFLTASRWLAPIARPTSLLFTQLFLAAVMMTPFCLTQIPPMTPTLAGLTTASAILSMGGNFLLLFAYARAEAAVLAPFVYLQLVSAVALGWLVFEDLPDTYTWIGLSLIIGAGIASALLSRIRTDAPRQSAPQPSGN
;
A
#
# COMPACT_ATOMS: atom_id res chain seq x y z
N MET A 1 -7.31 8.85 21.34
CA MET A 1 -7.87 8.96 19.99
C MET A 1 -7.20 10.02 19.13
N TRP A 2 -7.06 11.28 19.58
CA TRP A 2 -6.40 12.34 18.80
C TRP A 2 -4.96 12.01 18.35
N LYS A 3 -4.12 11.51 19.28
CA LYS A 3 -2.73 11.10 18.95
C LYS A 3 -2.66 10.03 17.86
N THR A 4 -3.58 9.06 17.87
CA THR A 4 -3.65 8.00 16.86
C THR A 4 -4.12 8.55 15.52
N PHE A 5 -5.05 9.51 15.51
CA PHE A 5 -5.48 10.21 14.29
C PHE A 5 -4.31 10.96 13.65
N VAL A 6 -3.58 11.77 14.42
CA VAL A 6 -2.41 12.52 13.90
C VAL A 6 -1.35 11.55 13.39
N LEU A 7 -1.08 10.47 14.11
CA LEU A 7 -0.12 9.44 13.67
C LEU A 7 -0.50 8.83 12.32
N MET A 8 -1.79 8.47 12.15
CA MET A 8 -2.30 7.92 10.90
C MET A 8 -2.29 8.95 9.76
N PHE A 9 -2.67 10.20 10.05
CA PHE A 9 -2.61 11.27 9.05
C PHE A 9 -1.18 11.48 8.55
N VAL A 10 -0.21 11.57 9.45
CA VAL A 10 1.21 11.72 9.09
C VAL A 10 1.69 10.49 8.30
N ALA A 11 1.40 9.27 8.78
CA ALA A 11 1.79 8.04 8.10
C ALA A 11 1.25 7.97 6.67
N MET A 12 -0.06 8.26 6.51
CA MET A 12 -0.74 8.19 5.21
C MET A 12 -0.35 9.34 4.27
N SER A 13 0.15 10.45 4.78
CA SER A 13 0.69 11.55 3.97
C SER A 13 2.15 11.31 3.56
N MET A 14 2.94 10.65 4.40
CA MET A 14 4.34 10.36 4.11
C MET A 14 4.52 9.39 2.92
N ILE A 15 3.61 8.41 2.74
CA ILE A 15 3.71 7.44 1.64
C ILE A 15 3.58 8.15 0.28
N PRO A 16 2.51 8.91 -0.02
CA PRO A 16 2.42 9.67 -1.26
C PRO A 16 3.52 10.72 -1.40
N ALA A 17 3.98 11.33 -0.29
CA ALA A 17 5.11 12.27 -0.34
C ALA A 17 6.42 11.59 -0.79
N GLY A 18 6.65 10.34 -0.35
CA GLY A 18 7.76 9.52 -0.84
C GLY A 18 7.62 9.20 -2.33
N ASP A 19 6.41 8.95 -2.82
CA ASP A 19 6.13 8.72 -4.24
C ASP A 19 6.26 10.01 -5.06
N THR A 20 5.85 11.14 -4.50
CA THR A 20 6.07 12.49 -5.08
C THR A 20 7.56 12.77 -5.26
N ALA A 21 8.37 12.50 -4.25
CA ALA A 21 9.83 12.64 -4.35
C ALA A 21 10.42 11.71 -5.45
N GLY A 22 9.88 10.50 -5.60
CA GLY A 22 10.23 9.59 -6.69
C GLY A 22 9.85 10.13 -8.07
N LYS A 23 8.65 10.72 -8.21
CA LYS A 23 8.18 11.32 -9.46
C LYS A 23 8.95 12.61 -9.83
N LEU A 24 9.47 13.33 -8.84
CA LEU A 24 10.30 14.54 -9.07
C LEU A 24 11.72 14.22 -9.56
N MET A 25 12.15 12.96 -9.51
CA MET A 25 13.45 12.59 -10.05
C MET A 25 13.49 12.86 -11.55
N PRO A 26 14.60 13.37 -12.10
CA PRO A 26 14.67 13.80 -13.50
C PRO A 26 14.22 12.71 -14.46
N GLN A 27 13.31 13.05 -15.37
CA GLN A 27 12.88 12.19 -16.46
C GLN A 27 13.87 12.33 -17.65
N GLY A 28 13.93 11.32 -18.50
CA GLY A 28 14.84 11.30 -19.65
C GLY A 28 16.09 10.49 -19.35
N PHE A 29 17.24 11.14 -19.15
CA PHE A 29 18.48 10.47 -18.69
C PHE A 29 18.50 10.22 -17.18
N GLY A 30 17.37 10.35 -16.51
CA GLY A 30 17.19 10.17 -15.08
C GLY A 30 17.08 8.70 -14.66
N PRO A 31 16.87 8.46 -13.36
CA PRO A 31 16.79 7.12 -12.81
C PRO A 31 15.57 6.36 -13.34
N SER A 32 15.79 5.07 -13.66
CA SER A 32 14.69 4.18 -14.04
C SER A 32 13.72 3.96 -12.87
N PRO A 33 12.44 3.64 -13.14
CA PRO A 33 11.49 3.24 -12.09
C PRO A 33 12.00 2.09 -11.21
N LEU A 34 12.78 1.19 -11.80
CA LEU A 34 13.44 0.10 -11.08
C LEU A 34 14.46 0.62 -10.07
N PHE A 35 15.28 1.60 -10.43
CA PHE A 35 16.23 2.22 -9.51
C PHE A 35 15.51 2.92 -8.36
N VAL A 36 14.43 3.65 -8.64
CA VAL A 36 13.64 4.33 -7.59
C VAL A 36 13.07 3.32 -6.61
N ALA A 37 12.49 2.22 -7.08
CA ALA A 37 11.97 1.16 -6.23
C ALA A 37 13.09 0.46 -5.43
N TRP A 38 14.17 0.08 -6.09
CA TRP A 38 15.32 -0.59 -5.47
C TRP A 38 15.98 0.26 -4.38
N SER A 39 16.25 1.53 -4.64
CA SER A 39 16.85 2.44 -3.67
C SER A 39 16.04 2.57 -2.39
N ARG A 40 14.71 2.60 -2.48
CA ARG A 40 13.81 2.58 -1.31
C ARG A 40 13.96 1.30 -0.49
N PHE A 41 14.06 0.15 -1.15
CA PHE A 41 14.22 -1.13 -0.47
C PHE A 41 15.60 -1.24 0.20
N VAL A 42 16.67 -0.81 -0.48
CA VAL A 42 18.02 -0.79 0.08
C VAL A 42 18.09 0.13 1.29
N LEU A 43 17.75 1.40 1.12
CA LEU A 43 17.80 2.38 2.22
C LEU A 43 16.80 1.99 3.33
N GLY A 44 15.61 1.52 2.97
CA GLY A 44 14.61 1.04 3.92
C GLY A 44 15.10 -0.16 4.72
N SER A 45 15.80 -1.12 4.10
CA SER A 45 16.35 -2.27 4.81
C SER A 45 17.48 -1.86 5.77
N LEU A 46 18.32 -0.90 5.40
CA LEU A 46 19.36 -0.34 6.28
C LEU A 46 18.73 0.38 7.49
N LEU A 47 17.72 1.20 7.27
CA LEU A 47 16.97 1.86 8.35
C LEU A 47 16.22 0.87 9.26
N ALA A 48 15.84 -0.30 8.74
CA ALA A 48 15.17 -1.35 9.50
C ALA A 48 16.14 -2.29 10.24
N LEU A 49 17.46 -2.18 10.05
CA LEU A 49 18.46 -3.01 10.75
C LEU A 49 18.29 -3.05 12.29
N PRO A 50 17.98 -1.93 12.97
CA PRO A 50 17.75 -1.98 14.43
C PRO A 50 16.57 -2.85 14.85
N LEU A 51 15.67 -3.19 13.92
CA LEU A 51 14.52 -4.08 14.16
C LEU A 51 14.87 -5.56 13.95
N LEU A 52 16.07 -5.87 13.46
CA LEU A 52 16.55 -7.22 13.17
C LEU A 52 16.69 -8.01 14.48
N ARG A 53 16.18 -9.23 14.48
CA ARG A 53 16.30 -10.18 15.57
C ARG A 53 16.85 -11.50 15.05
N PRO A 54 17.49 -12.34 15.89
CA PRO A 54 18.04 -13.64 15.46
C PRO A 54 17.00 -14.57 14.84
N ASP A 55 15.75 -14.54 15.32
CA ASP A 55 14.62 -15.30 14.78
C ASP A 55 14.20 -14.83 13.37
N THR A 56 14.46 -13.57 13.04
CA THR A 56 14.15 -13.01 11.72
C THR A 56 14.98 -13.67 10.61
N LEU A 57 16.22 -14.04 10.88
CA LEU A 57 17.10 -14.68 9.89
C LEU A 57 16.57 -16.06 9.48
N ARG A 58 15.93 -16.80 10.39
CA ARG A 58 15.31 -18.08 10.08
C ARG A 58 14.13 -17.95 9.10
N LEU A 59 13.48 -16.80 9.06
CA LEU A 59 12.38 -16.56 8.12
C LEU A 59 12.87 -16.47 6.67
N LEU A 60 14.13 -16.11 6.43
CA LEU A 60 14.72 -16.01 5.09
C LEU A 60 14.77 -17.34 4.35
N THR A 61 14.69 -18.47 5.05
CA THR A 61 14.62 -19.82 4.44
C THR A 61 13.21 -20.21 4.01
N ASN A 62 12.18 -19.46 4.41
CA ASN A 62 10.79 -19.78 4.12
C ASN A 62 10.35 -19.15 2.79
N TRP A 63 10.02 -19.98 1.78
CA TRP A 63 9.59 -19.56 0.46
C TRP A 63 8.36 -18.62 0.48
N ARG A 64 7.48 -18.75 1.48
CA ARG A 64 6.30 -17.90 1.63
C ARG A 64 6.67 -16.44 1.91
N ILE A 65 7.77 -16.22 2.64
CA ILE A 65 8.31 -14.88 2.92
C ILE A 65 8.88 -14.28 1.62
N TRP A 66 9.54 -15.09 0.78
CA TRP A 66 10.01 -14.68 -0.53
C TRP A 66 8.85 -14.31 -1.48
N LEU A 67 7.81 -15.14 -1.51
CA LEU A 67 6.60 -14.84 -2.29
C LEU A 67 5.99 -13.50 -1.87
N ARG A 68 5.83 -13.28 -0.56
CA ARG A 68 5.31 -12.02 -0.04
C ARG A 68 6.19 -10.82 -0.43
N ALA A 69 7.51 -10.95 -0.34
CA ALA A 69 8.45 -9.91 -0.77
C ALA A 69 8.36 -9.66 -2.28
N ALA A 70 8.27 -10.71 -3.10
CA ALA A 70 8.11 -10.61 -4.56
C ALA A 70 6.82 -9.86 -4.95
N LEU A 71 5.70 -10.15 -4.28
CA LEU A 71 4.44 -9.46 -4.50
C LEU A 71 4.56 -7.96 -4.19
N LEU A 72 5.19 -7.60 -3.07
CA LEU A 72 5.43 -6.19 -2.75
C LEU A 72 6.37 -5.53 -3.76
N THR A 73 7.46 -6.21 -4.14
CA THR A 73 8.43 -5.72 -5.12
C THR A 73 7.76 -5.43 -6.45
N GLY A 74 6.94 -6.38 -6.96
CA GLY A 74 6.16 -6.18 -8.18
C GLY A 74 5.22 -4.98 -8.07
N GLY A 75 4.50 -4.86 -6.95
CA GLY A 75 3.60 -3.73 -6.70
C GLY A 75 4.31 -2.37 -6.70
N ILE A 76 5.42 -2.25 -5.98
CA ILE A 76 6.19 -0.99 -5.92
C ILE A 76 6.84 -0.67 -7.27
N THR A 77 7.35 -1.66 -8.00
CA THR A 77 7.89 -1.44 -9.35
C THR A 77 6.81 -0.95 -10.29
N CYS A 78 5.63 -1.56 -10.28
CA CYS A 78 4.50 -1.13 -11.10
C CYS A 78 4.05 0.29 -10.76
N ILE A 79 3.95 0.66 -9.46
CA ILE A 79 3.51 2.02 -9.09
C ILE A 79 4.55 3.07 -9.49
N GLN A 80 5.85 2.78 -9.35
CA GLN A 80 6.91 3.69 -9.80
C GLN A 80 6.90 3.87 -11.32
N THR A 81 6.58 2.82 -12.06
CA THR A 81 6.41 2.90 -13.53
C THR A 81 5.17 3.71 -13.90
N ALA A 82 4.05 3.51 -13.20
CA ALA A 82 2.83 4.26 -13.41
C ALA A 82 3.03 5.78 -13.22
N LEU A 83 3.75 6.17 -12.19
CA LEU A 83 4.02 7.57 -11.83
C LEU A 83 4.86 8.32 -12.87
N GLN A 84 5.55 7.60 -13.78
CA GLN A 84 6.31 8.26 -14.87
C GLN A 84 5.39 8.92 -15.90
N THR A 85 4.18 8.39 -16.10
CA THR A 85 3.33 8.78 -17.23
C THR A 85 1.90 9.18 -16.82
N ALA A 86 1.53 9.01 -15.55
CA ALA A 86 0.18 9.33 -15.08
C ALA A 86 0.20 10.28 -13.88
N PRO A 87 -0.87 11.08 -13.68
CA PRO A 87 -1.05 11.93 -12.52
C PRO A 87 -1.06 11.14 -11.21
N LEU A 88 -0.55 11.74 -10.14
CA LEU A 88 -0.43 11.08 -8.84
C LEU A 88 -1.79 10.61 -8.31
N ALA A 89 -2.82 11.45 -8.41
CA ALA A 89 -4.17 11.14 -7.95
C ALA A 89 -4.77 9.92 -8.67
N ASP A 90 -4.62 9.87 -10.00
CA ASP A 90 -5.16 8.79 -10.83
C ASP A 90 -4.46 7.46 -10.57
N VAL A 91 -3.12 7.50 -10.40
CA VAL A 91 -2.33 6.31 -10.03
C VAL A 91 -2.78 5.74 -8.69
N PHE A 92 -2.94 6.60 -7.67
CA PHE A 92 -3.40 6.14 -6.36
C PHE A 92 -4.85 5.64 -6.41
N ALA A 93 -5.75 6.30 -7.13
CA ALA A 93 -7.12 5.85 -7.28
C ALA A 93 -7.20 4.48 -7.96
N ALA A 94 -6.47 4.25 -9.06
CA ALA A 94 -6.39 2.97 -9.74
C ALA A 94 -5.76 1.88 -8.85
N PHE A 95 -4.72 2.22 -8.08
CA PHE A 95 -4.07 1.33 -7.13
C PHE A 95 -5.04 0.81 -6.05
N PHE A 96 -6.09 1.56 -5.71
CA PHE A 96 -7.11 1.15 -4.74
C PHE A 96 -7.99 -0.03 -5.19
N ILE A 97 -7.79 -0.58 -6.38
CA ILE A 97 -8.27 -1.94 -6.72
C ILE A 97 -7.66 -3.02 -5.80
N GLY A 98 -6.50 -2.75 -5.22
CA GLY A 98 -5.77 -3.68 -4.36
C GLY A 98 -6.57 -4.21 -3.16
N PRO A 99 -7.17 -3.37 -2.31
CA PRO A 99 -8.07 -3.81 -1.24
C PRO A 99 -9.24 -4.67 -1.73
N LEU A 100 -9.80 -4.36 -2.90
CA LEU A 100 -10.88 -5.13 -3.52
C LEU A 100 -10.38 -6.52 -3.93
N PHE A 101 -9.23 -6.58 -4.57
CA PHE A 101 -8.59 -7.82 -4.98
C PHE A 101 -8.16 -8.65 -3.76
N SER A 102 -7.62 -8.03 -2.72
CA SER A 102 -7.31 -8.70 -1.45
C SER A 102 -8.55 -9.31 -0.81
N TYR A 103 -9.69 -8.60 -0.86
CA TYR A 103 -10.96 -9.12 -0.38
C TYR A 103 -11.38 -10.39 -1.13
N LEU A 104 -11.33 -10.35 -2.47
CA LEU A 104 -11.64 -11.51 -3.30
C LEU A 104 -10.72 -12.71 -2.98
N LEU A 105 -9.41 -12.48 -2.92
CA LEU A 105 -8.44 -13.51 -2.58
C LEU A 105 -8.63 -14.08 -1.16
N SER A 106 -9.00 -13.24 -0.19
CA SER A 106 -9.26 -13.68 1.18
C SER A 106 -10.47 -14.63 1.25
N VAL A 107 -11.49 -14.37 0.45
CA VAL A 107 -12.65 -15.28 0.33
C VAL A 107 -12.25 -16.60 -0.33
N LEU A 108 -11.56 -16.52 -1.47
CA LEU A 108 -11.23 -17.69 -2.28
C LEU A 108 -10.14 -18.57 -1.65
N LEU A 109 -9.10 -17.97 -1.07
CA LEU A 109 -7.90 -18.68 -0.60
C LEU A 109 -7.90 -18.90 0.91
N LEU A 110 -8.47 -17.98 1.69
CA LEU A 110 -8.49 -18.07 3.15
C LEU A 110 -9.84 -18.53 3.71
N GLY A 111 -10.87 -18.70 2.86
CA GLY A 111 -12.19 -19.15 3.26
C GLY A 111 -12.92 -18.15 4.15
N GLU A 112 -12.61 -16.85 4.06
CA GLU A 112 -13.26 -15.83 4.88
C GLU A 112 -14.74 -15.68 4.49
N THR A 113 -15.63 -15.62 5.48
CA THR A 113 -17.06 -15.41 5.26
C THR A 113 -17.35 -13.95 4.89
N VAL A 114 -18.13 -13.75 3.86
CA VAL A 114 -18.52 -12.44 3.36
C VAL A 114 -19.93 -12.07 3.75
N THR A 115 -20.17 -10.77 3.89
CA THR A 115 -21.52 -10.24 4.09
C THR A 115 -21.96 -9.48 2.86
N ARG A 116 -23.27 -9.56 2.54
CA ARG A 116 -23.85 -8.85 1.40
C ARG A 116 -23.52 -7.35 1.41
N ALA A 117 -23.59 -6.71 2.59
CA ALA A 117 -23.28 -5.29 2.73
C ALA A 117 -21.80 -4.99 2.37
N ARG A 118 -20.86 -5.84 2.82
CA ARG A 118 -19.44 -5.66 2.50
C ARG A 118 -19.16 -5.89 1.02
N SER A 119 -19.81 -6.89 0.40
CA SER A 119 -19.70 -7.13 -1.04
C SER A 119 -20.25 -5.96 -1.85
N ALA A 120 -21.39 -5.37 -1.45
CA ALA A 120 -21.96 -4.20 -2.11
C ALA A 120 -21.03 -2.98 -2.04
N LEU A 121 -20.43 -2.73 -0.88
CA LEU A 121 -19.46 -1.63 -0.72
C LEU A 121 -18.18 -1.87 -1.54
N MET A 122 -17.72 -3.13 -1.64
CA MET A 122 -16.62 -3.47 -2.53
C MET A 122 -16.97 -3.20 -3.99
N GLY A 123 -18.19 -3.57 -4.42
CA GLY A 123 -18.68 -3.23 -5.77
C GLY A 123 -18.73 -1.73 -6.02
N LEU A 124 -19.17 -0.93 -5.04
CA LEU A 124 -19.18 0.53 -5.13
C LEU A 124 -17.76 1.11 -5.27
N GLY A 125 -16.80 0.61 -4.47
CA GLY A 125 -15.39 0.98 -4.60
C GLY A 125 -14.82 0.63 -5.97
N PHE A 126 -15.18 -0.55 -6.52
CA PHE A 126 -14.79 -0.97 -7.87
C PHE A 126 -15.33 -0.01 -8.95
N LEU A 127 -16.59 0.39 -8.85
CA LEU A 127 -17.17 1.39 -9.75
C LEU A 127 -16.41 2.72 -9.68
N GLY A 128 -15.98 3.14 -8.48
CA GLY A 128 -15.13 4.31 -8.31
C GLY A 128 -13.80 4.18 -9.05
N VAL A 129 -13.12 3.03 -8.94
CA VAL A 129 -11.87 2.76 -9.69
C VAL A 129 -12.14 2.79 -11.21
N MET A 130 -13.23 2.19 -11.67
CA MET A 130 -13.60 2.19 -13.09
C MET A 130 -13.84 3.59 -13.64
N LEU A 131 -14.44 4.50 -12.85
CA LEU A 131 -14.65 5.89 -13.23
C LEU A 131 -13.33 6.66 -13.40
N VAL A 132 -12.34 6.37 -12.58
CA VAL A 132 -11.00 7.00 -12.69
C VAL A 132 -10.23 6.41 -13.86
N VAL A 133 -10.19 5.10 -13.96
CA VAL A 133 -9.38 4.39 -14.97
C VAL A 133 -9.96 4.57 -16.38
N ARG A 134 -11.30 4.66 -16.51
CA ARG A 134 -12.00 4.81 -17.80
C ARG A 134 -11.48 3.82 -18.84
N PRO A 135 -11.66 2.52 -18.63
CA PRO A 135 -11.13 1.52 -19.53
C PRO A 135 -11.66 1.77 -20.95
N SER A 136 -10.78 2.20 -21.82
CA SER A 136 -11.01 2.44 -23.25
C SER A 136 -9.84 1.88 -24.03
N PHE A 137 -9.95 1.84 -25.36
CA PHE A 137 -8.82 1.44 -26.21
C PHE A 137 -7.62 2.39 -26.11
N ASP A 138 -7.84 3.62 -25.66
CA ASP A 138 -6.81 4.67 -25.48
C ASP A 138 -6.37 4.83 -24.01
N MET A 139 -6.57 3.81 -23.17
CA MET A 139 -6.16 3.86 -21.76
C MET A 139 -4.64 4.05 -21.65
N SER A 140 -4.20 5.02 -20.82
CA SER A 140 -2.78 5.30 -20.65
C SER A 140 -2.03 4.09 -20.07
N ALA A 141 -0.83 3.83 -20.57
CA ALA A 141 0.03 2.77 -20.05
C ALA A 141 0.29 2.93 -18.53
N GLY A 142 0.34 4.17 -18.04
CA GLY A 142 0.50 4.46 -16.61
C GLY A 142 -0.64 3.90 -15.76
N LEU A 143 -1.88 4.02 -16.20
CA LEU A 143 -3.03 3.46 -15.48
C LEU A 143 -3.06 1.94 -15.48
N LEU A 144 -2.61 1.29 -16.57
CA LEU A 144 -2.43 -0.17 -16.61
C LEU A 144 -1.40 -0.62 -15.56
N TRP A 145 -0.27 0.07 -15.46
CA TRP A 145 0.72 -0.20 -14.43
C TRP A 145 0.18 0.04 -13.02
N ALA A 146 -0.64 1.08 -12.82
CA ALA A 146 -1.27 1.36 -11.54
C ALA A 146 -2.26 0.26 -11.12
N LEU A 147 -3.08 -0.26 -12.05
CA LEU A 147 -3.92 -1.43 -11.81
C LEU A 147 -3.08 -2.66 -11.44
N GLY A 148 -2.01 -2.92 -12.20
CA GLY A 148 -1.05 -3.99 -11.90
C GLY A 148 -0.47 -3.86 -10.50
N ALA A 149 -0.06 -2.64 -10.10
CA ALA A 149 0.42 -2.35 -8.76
C ALA A 149 -0.63 -2.69 -7.70
N GLY A 150 -1.90 -2.33 -7.93
CA GLY A 150 -3.01 -2.66 -7.05
C GLY A 150 -3.22 -4.17 -6.90
N LEU A 151 -3.18 -4.92 -7.99
CA LEU A 151 -3.32 -6.39 -7.95
C LEU A 151 -2.18 -7.05 -7.17
N PHE A 152 -0.93 -6.67 -7.42
CA PHE A 152 0.21 -7.14 -6.64
C PHE A 152 0.08 -6.80 -5.16
N TYR A 153 -0.34 -5.57 -4.85
CA TYR A 153 -0.53 -5.12 -3.47
C TYR A 153 -1.66 -5.86 -2.78
N GLY A 154 -2.77 -6.11 -3.47
CA GLY A 154 -3.88 -6.92 -2.95
C GLY A 154 -3.45 -8.35 -2.62
N ALA A 155 -2.68 -8.99 -3.50
CA ALA A 155 -2.09 -10.30 -3.25
C ALA A 155 -1.10 -10.26 -2.08
N PHE A 156 -0.27 -9.21 -1.97
CA PHE A 156 0.62 -8.97 -0.83
C PHE A 156 -0.13 -8.83 0.50
N LEU A 157 -1.26 -8.12 0.52
CA LEU A 157 -2.10 -7.99 1.71
C LEU A 157 -2.65 -9.35 2.15
N THR A 158 -3.15 -10.16 1.20
CA THR A 158 -3.64 -11.51 1.48
C THR A 158 -2.53 -12.44 1.97
N ALA A 159 -1.36 -12.42 1.32
CA ALA A 159 -0.18 -13.16 1.76
C ALA A 159 0.28 -12.72 3.15
N SER A 160 0.19 -11.43 3.48
CA SER A 160 0.52 -10.90 4.80
C SER A 160 -0.41 -11.41 5.89
N ARG A 161 -1.72 -11.55 5.60
CA ARG A 161 -2.69 -12.19 6.49
C ARG A 161 -2.38 -13.67 6.71
N TRP A 162 -2.09 -14.39 5.63
CA TRP A 162 -1.71 -15.79 5.69
C TRP A 162 -0.47 -16.04 6.55
N LEU A 163 0.49 -15.11 6.53
CA LEU A 163 1.76 -15.21 7.26
C LEU A 163 1.73 -14.58 8.66
N ALA A 164 0.66 -13.87 9.03
CA ALA A 164 0.56 -13.21 10.33
C ALA A 164 0.79 -14.13 11.54
N PRO A 165 0.38 -15.43 11.55
CA PRO A 165 0.67 -16.35 12.65
C PRO A 165 2.14 -16.80 12.71
N ILE A 166 2.90 -16.66 11.62
CA ILE A 166 4.25 -17.27 11.49
C ILE A 166 5.33 -16.32 12.00
N ALA A 167 5.14 -15.00 11.89
CA ALA A 167 6.19 -14.04 12.18
C ALA A 167 5.65 -12.75 12.76
N ARG A 168 6.48 -12.08 13.57
CA ARG A 168 6.16 -10.77 14.13
C ARG A 168 6.10 -9.70 13.04
N PRO A 169 5.27 -8.65 13.18
CA PRO A 169 5.16 -7.58 12.19
C PRO A 169 6.51 -6.91 11.85
N THR A 170 7.37 -6.69 12.85
CA THR A 170 8.71 -6.10 12.66
C THR A 170 9.63 -6.99 11.84
N SER A 171 9.60 -8.31 12.06
CA SER A 171 10.36 -9.29 11.27
C SER A 171 9.83 -9.37 9.83
N LEU A 172 8.51 -9.27 9.64
CA LEU A 172 7.90 -9.20 8.31
C LEU A 172 8.27 -7.90 7.58
N LEU A 173 8.37 -6.77 8.29
CA LEU A 173 8.79 -5.50 7.72
C LEU A 173 10.25 -5.56 7.25
N PHE A 174 11.16 -6.04 8.10
CA PHE A 174 12.57 -6.17 7.72
C PHE A 174 12.74 -7.12 6.53
N THR A 175 12.17 -8.34 6.61
CA THR A 175 12.35 -9.36 5.55
C THR A 175 11.81 -8.90 4.21
N GLN A 176 10.69 -8.18 4.17
CA GLN A 176 10.15 -7.67 2.89
C GLN A 176 11.07 -6.63 2.25
N LEU A 177 11.63 -5.71 3.03
CA LEU A 177 12.52 -4.67 2.52
C LEU A 177 13.85 -5.29 2.06
N PHE A 178 14.44 -6.15 2.89
CA PHE A 178 15.70 -6.82 2.60
C PHE A 178 15.62 -7.73 1.37
N LEU A 179 14.61 -8.61 1.32
CA LEU A 179 14.44 -9.52 0.18
C LEU A 179 14.09 -8.79 -1.10
N ALA A 180 13.27 -7.73 -1.04
CA ALA A 180 12.99 -6.90 -2.21
C ALA A 180 14.28 -6.23 -2.72
N ALA A 181 15.13 -5.70 -1.83
CA ALA A 181 16.43 -5.16 -2.22
C ALA A 181 17.30 -6.23 -2.89
N VAL A 182 17.41 -7.43 -2.29
CA VAL A 182 18.21 -8.55 -2.85
C VAL A 182 17.68 -8.96 -4.22
N MET A 183 16.35 -9.13 -4.38
CA MET A 183 15.73 -9.55 -5.65
C MET A 183 15.93 -8.53 -6.76
N MET A 184 15.92 -7.24 -6.47
CA MET A 184 16.06 -6.18 -7.47
C MET A 184 17.51 -5.83 -7.78
N THR A 185 18.45 -6.12 -6.89
CA THR A 185 19.87 -5.76 -7.07
C THR A 185 20.44 -6.22 -8.43
N PRO A 186 20.25 -7.47 -8.92
CA PRO A 186 20.81 -7.89 -10.20
C PRO A 186 20.33 -7.05 -11.39
N PHE A 187 19.10 -6.53 -11.33
CA PHE A 187 18.51 -5.73 -12.40
C PHE A 187 18.88 -4.24 -12.32
N CYS A 188 19.26 -3.76 -11.15
CA CYS A 188 19.49 -2.34 -10.89
C CYS A 188 20.97 -1.93 -10.90
N LEU A 189 21.89 -2.86 -10.68
CA LEU A 189 23.35 -2.54 -10.65
C LEU A 189 23.85 -1.88 -11.93
N THR A 190 23.29 -2.26 -13.09
CA THR A 190 23.65 -1.68 -14.40
C THR A 190 22.89 -0.39 -14.73
N GLN A 191 21.93 0.00 -13.90
CA GLN A 191 21.03 1.13 -14.13
C GLN A 191 21.18 2.23 -13.07
N ILE A 192 22.27 2.21 -12.30
CA ILE A 192 22.54 3.25 -11.31
C ILE A 192 22.94 4.53 -12.06
N PRO A 193 22.14 5.60 -11.96
CA PRO A 193 22.44 6.84 -12.64
C PRO A 193 23.60 7.57 -11.95
N PRO A 194 24.27 8.52 -12.65
CA PRO A 194 25.23 9.41 -12.01
C PRO A 194 24.58 10.16 -10.86
N MET A 195 25.12 10.01 -9.64
CA MET A 195 24.54 10.57 -8.43
C MET A 195 24.87 12.05 -8.31
N THR A 196 23.91 12.90 -8.66
CA THR A 196 23.98 14.34 -8.35
C THR A 196 23.46 14.60 -6.93
N PRO A 197 23.82 15.73 -6.28
CA PRO A 197 23.30 16.08 -4.96
C PRO A 197 21.76 16.12 -4.92
N THR A 198 21.11 16.62 -5.97
CA THR A 198 19.65 16.66 -6.09
C THR A 198 19.07 15.26 -6.15
N LEU A 199 19.62 14.39 -6.99
CA LEU A 199 19.14 13.00 -7.11
C LEU A 199 19.35 12.23 -5.81
N ALA A 200 20.49 12.37 -5.16
CA ALA A 200 20.76 11.76 -3.86
C ALA A 200 19.77 12.25 -2.79
N GLY A 201 19.47 13.55 -2.76
CA GLY A 201 18.51 14.15 -1.86
C GLY A 201 17.09 13.60 -2.08
N LEU A 202 16.61 13.58 -3.33
CA LEU A 202 15.28 13.04 -3.68
C LEU A 202 15.18 11.54 -3.40
N THR A 203 16.21 10.77 -3.72
CA THR A 203 16.27 9.32 -3.44
C THR A 203 16.17 9.04 -1.94
N THR A 204 16.95 9.77 -1.14
CA THR A 204 16.95 9.65 0.32
C THR A 204 15.60 10.09 0.90
N ALA A 205 15.05 11.21 0.45
CA ALA A 205 13.74 11.69 0.87
C ALA A 205 12.63 10.68 0.54
N SER A 206 12.64 10.14 -0.68
CA SER A 206 11.70 9.11 -1.12
C SER A 206 11.75 7.86 -0.23
N ALA A 207 12.95 7.38 0.10
CA ALA A 207 13.13 6.22 0.95
C ALA A 207 12.70 6.47 2.40
N ILE A 208 13.13 7.60 2.99
CA ILE A 208 12.79 7.96 4.39
C ILE A 208 11.29 8.18 4.55
N LEU A 209 10.65 8.90 3.62
CA LEU A 209 9.22 9.18 3.67
C LEU A 209 8.40 7.90 3.51
N SER A 210 8.72 7.06 2.52
CA SER A 210 8.01 5.79 2.30
C SER A 210 8.19 4.83 3.48
N MET A 211 9.42 4.66 3.97
CA MET A 211 9.67 3.78 5.11
C MET A 211 9.10 4.36 6.41
N GLY A 212 9.28 5.67 6.64
CA GLY A 212 8.74 6.34 7.82
C GLY A 212 7.23 6.22 7.90
N GLY A 213 6.52 6.43 6.77
CA GLY A 213 5.08 6.22 6.70
C GLY A 213 4.66 4.80 7.06
N ASN A 214 5.32 3.78 6.47
CA ASN A 214 5.07 2.38 6.80
C ASN A 214 5.42 2.02 8.25
N PHE A 215 6.47 2.61 8.81
CA PHE A 215 6.87 2.42 10.20
C PHE A 215 5.85 3.03 11.17
N LEU A 216 5.41 4.26 10.93
CA LEU A 216 4.36 4.90 11.71
C LEU A 216 3.04 4.13 11.63
N LEU A 217 2.71 3.60 10.46
CA LEU A 217 1.56 2.74 10.25
C LEU A 217 1.62 1.48 11.12
N LEU A 218 2.79 0.80 11.17
CA LEU A 218 3.02 -0.34 12.05
C LEU A 218 2.79 0.02 13.53
N PHE A 219 3.28 1.19 13.97
CA PHE A 219 3.03 1.69 15.33
C PHE A 219 1.56 2.00 15.59
N ALA A 220 0.83 2.53 14.62
CA ALA A 220 -0.59 2.78 14.75
C ALA A 220 -1.37 1.48 14.95
N TYR A 221 -1.09 0.46 14.12
CA TYR A 221 -1.72 -0.87 14.23
C TYR A 221 -1.34 -1.63 15.51
N ALA A 222 -0.21 -1.32 16.12
CA ALA A 222 0.16 -1.87 17.43
C ALA A 222 -0.61 -1.24 18.62
N ARG A 223 -1.27 -0.08 18.41
CA ARG A 223 -1.93 0.70 19.45
C ARG A 223 -3.44 0.79 19.34
N ALA A 224 -4.00 0.43 18.20
CA ALA A 224 -5.43 0.48 17.96
C ALA A 224 -5.87 -0.66 17.03
N GLU A 225 -7.12 -1.07 17.18
CA GLU A 225 -7.71 -2.12 16.37
C GLU A 225 -7.73 -1.74 14.88
N ALA A 226 -7.48 -2.71 14.01
CA ALA A 226 -7.48 -2.50 12.56
C ALA A 226 -8.79 -1.90 12.05
N ALA A 227 -9.94 -2.28 12.63
CA ALA A 227 -11.24 -1.73 12.28
C ALA A 227 -11.38 -0.23 12.58
N VAL A 228 -10.64 0.28 13.60
CA VAL A 228 -10.60 1.71 13.94
C VAL A 228 -9.72 2.47 12.95
N LEU A 229 -8.64 1.86 12.49
CA LEU A 229 -7.64 2.49 11.63
C LEU A 229 -7.99 2.42 10.14
N ALA A 230 -8.78 1.44 9.72
CA ALA A 230 -9.12 1.21 8.31
C ALA A 230 -9.65 2.45 7.56
N PRO A 231 -10.53 3.32 8.14
CA PRO A 231 -10.95 4.53 7.44
C PRO A 231 -9.83 5.50 7.13
N PHE A 232 -8.80 5.53 7.99
CA PHE A 232 -7.70 6.49 7.83
C PHE A 232 -6.74 6.14 6.70
N VAL A 233 -6.75 4.90 6.18
CA VAL A 233 -5.97 4.50 5.01
C VAL A 233 -6.37 5.33 3.78
N TYR A 234 -7.64 5.75 3.69
CA TYR A 234 -8.14 6.58 2.60
C TYR A 234 -7.60 8.02 2.62
N LEU A 235 -7.03 8.48 3.74
CA LEU A 235 -6.30 9.76 3.78
C LEU A 235 -5.12 9.77 2.80
N GLN A 236 -4.58 8.61 2.44
CA GLN A 236 -3.55 8.49 1.41
C GLN A 236 -4.01 9.05 0.06
N LEU A 237 -5.28 8.82 -0.33
CA LEU A 237 -5.86 9.40 -1.54
C LEU A 237 -5.97 10.93 -1.46
N VAL A 238 -6.43 11.43 -0.31
CA VAL A 238 -6.53 12.88 -0.09
C VAL A 238 -5.14 13.53 -0.17
N SER A 239 -4.14 12.90 0.44
CA SER A 239 -2.75 13.38 0.40
C SER A 239 -2.16 13.29 -1.01
N ALA A 240 -2.48 12.25 -1.79
CA ALA A 240 -2.03 12.11 -3.17
C ALA A 240 -2.62 13.22 -4.08
N VAL A 241 -3.91 13.55 -3.92
CA VAL A 241 -4.54 14.66 -4.63
C VAL A 241 -3.91 16.00 -4.26
N ALA A 242 -3.73 16.25 -2.95
CA ALA A 242 -3.13 17.49 -2.48
C ALA A 242 -1.69 17.67 -3.00
N LEU A 243 -0.88 16.62 -2.95
CA LEU A 243 0.50 16.65 -3.45
C LEU A 243 0.55 16.73 -4.99
N GLY A 244 -0.36 16.06 -5.70
CA GLY A 244 -0.51 16.18 -7.15
C GLY A 244 -0.74 17.61 -7.57
N TRP A 245 -1.67 18.28 -6.89
CA TRP A 245 -1.97 19.70 -7.13
C TRP A 245 -0.81 20.63 -6.72
N LEU A 246 -0.30 20.49 -5.51
CA LEU A 246 0.71 21.42 -4.96
C LEU A 246 2.07 21.32 -5.67
N VAL A 247 2.46 20.14 -6.15
CA VAL A 247 3.81 19.89 -6.68
C VAL A 247 3.83 19.81 -8.20
N PHE A 248 2.76 19.29 -8.81
CA PHE A 248 2.71 19.05 -10.25
C PHE A 248 1.63 19.90 -10.95
N GLU A 249 0.84 20.67 -10.19
CA GLU A 249 -0.31 21.44 -10.67
C GLU A 249 -1.39 20.55 -11.34
N ASP A 250 -1.33 19.24 -11.07
CA ASP A 250 -2.26 18.25 -11.59
C ASP A 250 -3.55 18.24 -10.76
N LEU A 251 -4.61 18.89 -11.24
CA LEU A 251 -5.93 18.77 -10.62
C LEU A 251 -6.71 17.62 -11.24
N PRO A 252 -7.34 16.76 -10.40
CA PRO A 252 -8.21 15.72 -10.90
C PRO A 252 -9.38 16.29 -11.70
N ASP A 253 -9.75 15.63 -12.77
CA ASP A 253 -10.95 15.97 -13.52
C ASP A 253 -12.24 15.54 -12.78
N THR A 254 -13.41 15.93 -13.32
CA THR A 254 -14.71 15.67 -12.69
C THR A 254 -14.96 14.17 -12.43
N TYR A 255 -14.58 13.32 -13.36
CA TYR A 255 -14.78 11.87 -13.21
C TYR A 255 -13.85 11.26 -12.16
N THR A 256 -12.61 11.73 -12.09
CA THR A 256 -11.68 11.35 -11.03
C THR A 256 -12.21 11.79 -9.66
N TRP A 257 -12.76 13.01 -9.51
CA TRP A 257 -13.40 13.44 -8.27
C TRP A 257 -14.58 12.56 -7.85
N ILE A 258 -15.44 12.19 -8.80
CA ILE A 258 -16.56 11.27 -8.52
C ILE A 258 -16.03 9.90 -8.09
N GLY A 259 -15.07 9.34 -8.84
CA GLY A 259 -14.45 8.06 -8.53
C GLY A 259 -13.79 8.03 -7.16
N LEU A 260 -12.99 9.06 -6.82
CA LEU A 260 -12.37 9.24 -5.50
C LEU A 260 -13.42 9.28 -4.38
N SER A 261 -14.50 10.04 -4.59
CA SER A 261 -15.60 10.13 -3.61
C SER A 261 -16.26 8.78 -3.35
N LEU A 262 -16.47 7.98 -4.41
CA LEU A 262 -17.01 6.62 -4.28
C LEU A 262 -16.04 5.69 -3.55
N ILE A 263 -14.75 5.72 -3.89
CA ILE A 263 -13.72 4.89 -3.24
C ILE A 263 -13.63 5.21 -1.75
N ILE A 264 -13.50 6.50 -1.42
CA ILE A 264 -13.39 6.95 -0.03
C ILE A 264 -14.68 6.65 0.74
N GLY A 265 -15.84 6.94 0.16
CA GLY A 265 -17.14 6.69 0.78
C GLY A 265 -17.39 5.21 1.04
N ALA A 266 -17.12 4.34 0.06
CA ALA A 266 -17.24 2.89 0.20
C ALA A 266 -16.28 2.34 1.28
N GLY A 267 -15.06 2.86 1.33
CA GLY A 267 -14.06 2.48 2.32
C GLY A 267 -14.45 2.87 3.75
N ILE A 268 -14.87 4.10 3.96
CA ILE A 268 -15.35 4.57 5.27
C ILE A 268 -16.57 3.75 5.71
N ALA A 269 -17.56 3.56 4.83
CA ALA A 269 -18.75 2.77 5.15
C ALA A 269 -18.39 1.32 5.50
N SER A 270 -17.46 0.69 4.78
CA SER A 270 -16.99 -0.67 5.08
C SER A 270 -16.33 -0.75 6.47
N ALA A 271 -15.56 0.26 6.84
CA ALA A 271 -14.91 0.32 8.14
C ALA A 271 -15.91 0.53 9.30
N LEU A 272 -16.93 1.39 9.09
CA LEU A 272 -17.99 1.60 10.07
C LEU A 272 -18.81 0.33 10.31
N LEU A 273 -19.18 -0.41 9.25
CA LEU A 273 -19.87 -1.69 9.36
C LEU A 273 -19.05 -2.74 10.13
N SER A 274 -17.73 -2.73 9.98
CA SER A 274 -16.85 -3.62 10.72
C SER A 274 -16.88 -3.35 12.23
N ARG A 275 -16.94 -2.08 12.63
CA ARG A 275 -17.05 -1.67 14.04
C ARG A 275 -18.35 -2.13 14.70
N ILE A 276 -19.49 -1.90 14.05
CA ILE A 276 -20.82 -2.25 14.59
C ILE A 276 -20.90 -3.76 14.91
N ARG A 277 -20.23 -4.60 14.15
CA ARG A 277 -20.17 -6.05 14.38
C ARG A 277 -19.27 -6.47 15.53
N THR A 278 -18.18 -5.75 15.77
CA THR A 278 -17.27 -6.05 16.87
C THR A 278 -17.88 -5.67 18.22
N ASP A 279 -18.73 -4.63 18.22
CA ASP A 279 -19.42 -4.13 19.41
C ASP A 279 -20.74 -4.88 19.71
N ALA A 280 -21.21 -5.75 18.82
CA ALA A 280 -22.37 -6.60 19.10
C ALA A 280 -22.01 -7.63 20.20
N PRO A 281 -22.75 -7.66 21.34
CA PRO A 281 -22.46 -8.60 22.44
C PRO A 281 -22.45 -10.03 21.87
N ARG A 282 -21.36 -10.77 22.14
CA ARG A 282 -21.34 -12.21 21.92
C ARG A 282 -22.51 -12.76 22.74
N GLN A 283 -23.59 -13.17 22.06
CA GLN A 283 -24.65 -13.92 22.70
C GLN A 283 -23.98 -15.09 23.41
N SER A 284 -24.02 -15.07 24.73
CA SER A 284 -23.55 -16.14 25.59
C SER A 284 -24.15 -17.45 25.08
N ALA A 285 -23.27 -18.35 24.64
CA ALA A 285 -23.70 -19.72 24.37
C ALA A 285 -24.44 -20.25 25.59
N PRO A 286 -25.61 -20.89 25.43
CA PRO A 286 -26.32 -21.49 26.56
C PRO A 286 -25.37 -22.48 27.24
N GLN A 287 -25.17 -22.29 28.56
CA GLN A 287 -24.45 -23.27 29.36
C GLN A 287 -25.20 -24.61 29.24
N PRO A 288 -24.49 -25.74 29.01
CA PRO A 288 -25.13 -27.03 29.08
C PRO A 288 -25.62 -27.22 30.52
N SER A 289 -26.97 -27.32 30.66
CA SER A 289 -27.61 -27.69 31.92
C SER A 289 -27.05 -29.05 32.37
N GLY A 290 -26.21 -29.00 33.41
CA GLY A 290 -25.76 -30.22 34.08
C GLY A 290 -26.95 -30.94 34.70
N ASN A 291 -27.13 -32.20 34.39
CA ASN A 291 -27.82 -33.22 35.16
C ASN A 291 -26.76 -34.22 35.61
#